data_72d7ab8b562a4e82aa43e30f18f64113
#
_entry.id   72d7ab8b562a4e82aa43e30f18f64113
#
_cell.length_a   1.000
_cell.length_b   1.000
_cell.length_c   1.000
_cell.angle_alpha   90.00
_cell.angle_beta   90.00
_cell.angle_gamma   90.00
#
_symmetry.space_group_name_H-M   'P 1'
#
loop_
_entity.id
_entity.type
_entity.pdbx_description
1 polymer ?
#
loop_
_entity_poly.entity_id
_entity_poly.type
_entity_poly.pdbx_seq_one_letter_code
_entity_poly.pdbx_strand_id
1 'polypeptide(L)'
;MRTIHSILLLSFLITLSSAVFADSPTKAELYDGIEITVNINTATAEELSALLVGVGNKKAQEIVDYRDQNGAFTTADDLVSVKGIGEATVEKNRERIQL
;
A
#
# COMPACT_ATOMS: atom_id res chain seq x y z
N MET A 1 45.90 -43.06 31.82
CA MET A 1 45.62 -42.76 31.37
C MET A 1 44.96 -42.18 31.15
N ARG A 2 44.52 -41.79 30.97
CA ARG A 2 43.96 -41.24 30.61
C ARG A 2 43.31 -40.64 29.98
N THR A 3 42.91 -40.31 29.71
CA THR A 3 42.34 -39.88 29.07
C THR A 3 41.55 -39.16 28.94
N ILE A 4 41.19 -38.57 28.73
CA ILE A 4 40.45 -37.87 28.52
C ILE A 4 39.84 -37.31 27.93
N HIS A 5 39.47 -37.18 27.66
CA HIS A 5 38.89 -36.76 27.09
C HIS A 5 38.21 -36.01 26.90
N SER A 6 38.02 -35.60 26.73
CA SER A 6 37.41 -34.98 26.39
C SER A 6 36.71 -34.45 26.03
N ILE A 7 36.33 -34.33 25.96
CA ILE A 7 35.52 -33.84 25.72
C ILE A 7 34.97 -32.99 25.22
N LEU A 8 34.82 -32.68 24.81
CA LEU A 8 34.35 -32.00 24.21
C LEU A 8 33.41 -31.55 24.05
N LEU A 9 33.02 -31.33 24.20
CA LEU A 9 32.12 -30.84 24.14
C LEU A 9 31.78 -29.95 23.49
N LEU A 10 31.42 -29.97 22.83
CA LEU A 10 31.02 -29.29 22.11
C LEU A 10 29.95 -28.69 22.29
N SER A 11 29.72 -28.06 22.56
CA SER A 11 28.75 -27.40 22.66
C SER A 11 28.37 -26.76 21.66
N PHE A 12 27.70 -27.10 20.93
CA PHE A 12 27.37 -26.55 19.95
C PHE A 12 26.17 -25.87 20.12
N LEU A 13 26.14 -24.98 20.08
CA LEU A 13 25.27 -24.25 20.26
C LEU A 13 24.81 -23.65 19.26
N ILE A 14 23.90 -23.91 18.74
CA ILE A 14 23.34 -23.37 17.81
C ILE A 14 22.41 -22.53 18.17
N THR A 15 22.49 -21.64 18.03
CA THR A 15 21.69 -20.77 18.29
C THR A 15 21.02 -20.40 17.26
N LEU A 16 20.22 -20.68 17.01
CA LEU A 16 19.54 -20.40 16.13
C LEU A 16 18.79 -19.35 16.24
N SER A 17 18.79 -18.64 15.72
CA SER A 17 18.24 -17.65 15.66
C SER A 17 17.23 -17.50 15.08
N SER A 18 16.46 -17.41 15.19
CA SER A 18 15.54 -17.19 14.72
C SER A 18 15.04 -16.43 14.14
N ALA A 19 14.76 -16.34 13.66
CA ALA A 19 14.22 -15.85 13.03
C ALA A 19 13.35 -15.16 13.17
N VAL A 20 13.16 -14.61 12.81
CA VAL A 20 12.56 -13.80 12.82
C VAL A 20 11.60 -13.62 12.12
N PHE A 21 10.79 -13.61 12.17
CA PHE A 21 9.88 -13.42 11.59
C PHE A 21 9.29 -12.48 11.61
N ALA A 22 9.45 -12.12 11.20
CA ALA A 22 9.12 -11.13 11.07
C ALA A 22 7.94 -10.99 10.54
N ASP A 23 7.33 -10.23 10.64
CA ASP A 23 6.21 -10.01 10.15
C ASP A 23 6.28 -9.72 8.78
N SER A 24 5.35 -10.00 8.00
CA SER A 24 5.24 -9.52 6.65
C SER A 24 5.12 -8.02 6.70
N PRO A 25 5.75 -7.31 5.82
CA PRO A 25 5.61 -5.88 5.80
C PRO A 25 4.17 -5.51 5.46
N THR A 26 3.71 -4.42 6.02
CA THR A 26 2.40 -3.91 5.71
C THR A 26 2.46 -3.31 4.30
N LYS A 27 1.30 -3.02 3.73
CA LYS A 27 1.28 -2.37 2.45
C LYS A 27 2.03 -1.06 2.47
N ALA A 28 1.86 -0.30 3.54
CA ALA A 28 2.55 0.99 3.66
C ALA A 28 4.07 0.80 3.66
N GLU A 29 4.54 -0.24 4.32
CA GLU A 29 5.97 -0.51 4.38
C GLU A 29 6.52 -0.96 3.04
N LEU A 30 5.74 -1.77 2.34
CA LEU A 30 6.16 -2.25 1.02
C LEU A 30 6.34 -1.11 0.04
N TYR A 31 5.52 -0.08 0.17
CA TYR A 31 5.58 1.03 -0.74
C TYR A 31 6.38 2.22 -0.23
N ASP A 32 7.00 2.06 0.90
CA ASP A 32 7.81 3.12 1.46
C ASP A 32 8.94 3.44 0.48
N GLY A 33 9.05 4.69 0.13
CA GLY A 33 10.06 5.12 -0.82
C GLY A 33 9.67 4.90 -2.28
N ILE A 34 8.52 4.33 -2.54
CA ILE A 34 8.04 4.12 -3.88
C ILE A 34 7.00 5.18 -4.18
N GLU A 35 7.15 5.84 -5.30
CA GLU A 35 6.18 6.83 -5.70
C GLU A 35 5.01 6.10 -6.34
N ILE A 36 3.85 6.18 -5.71
CA ILE A 36 2.66 5.52 -6.20
C ILE A 36 1.76 6.58 -6.81
N THR A 37 1.39 6.39 -8.05
CA THR A 37 0.46 7.29 -8.71
C THR A 37 -0.61 6.49 -9.41
N VAL A 38 -1.76 7.11 -9.59
CA VAL A 38 -2.87 6.49 -10.29
C VAL A 38 -3.57 7.56 -11.11
N ASN A 39 -3.85 7.24 -12.35
CA ASN A 39 -4.53 8.17 -13.23
C ASN A 39 -6.03 8.03 -13.03
N ILE A 40 -6.65 9.04 -12.46
CA ILE A 40 -8.07 8.98 -12.11
C ILE A 40 -8.97 8.98 -13.32
N ASN A 41 -8.45 9.34 -14.48
CA ASN A 41 -9.25 9.34 -15.71
C ASN A 41 -9.26 8.00 -16.42
N THR A 42 -8.30 7.13 -16.14
CA THR A 42 -8.17 5.87 -16.85
C THR A 42 -8.18 4.64 -15.97
N ALA A 43 -7.96 4.81 -14.68
CA ALA A 43 -7.87 3.67 -13.76
C ALA A 43 -9.21 2.98 -13.61
N THR A 44 -9.15 1.69 -13.31
CA THR A 44 -10.36 0.94 -12.99
C THR A 44 -10.77 1.24 -11.56
N ALA A 45 -12.00 0.88 -11.20
CA ALA A 45 -12.45 1.05 -9.83
C ALA A 45 -11.56 0.26 -8.86
N GLU A 46 -11.11 -0.91 -9.28
CA GLU A 46 -10.23 -1.72 -8.46
C GLU A 46 -8.89 -1.04 -8.21
N GLU A 47 -8.33 -0.45 -9.24
CA GLU A 47 -7.07 0.27 -9.08
C GLU A 47 -7.24 1.50 -8.18
N LEU A 48 -8.33 2.21 -8.37
CA LEU A 48 -8.59 3.39 -7.54
C LEU A 48 -8.73 3.01 -6.07
N SER A 49 -9.47 1.95 -5.78
CA SER A 49 -9.64 1.54 -4.39
C SER A 49 -8.35 1.00 -3.79
N ALA A 50 -7.51 0.39 -4.59
CA ALA A 50 -6.25 -0.17 -4.11
C ALA A 50 -5.20 0.90 -3.87
N LEU A 51 -5.18 1.94 -4.68
CA LEU A 51 -4.10 2.91 -4.67
C LEU A 51 -4.42 4.24 -4.00
N LEU A 52 -5.68 4.59 -3.88
CA LEU A 52 -6.06 5.81 -3.21
C LEU A 52 -6.41 5.55 -1.75
N VAL A 53 -5.88 6.37 -0.88
CA VAL A 53 -6.12 6.24 0.55
C VAL A 53 -7.54 6.71 0.88
N GLY A 54 -8.26 5.90 1.63
CA GLY A 54 -9.61 6.27 2.04
C GLY A 54 -10.68 6.13 0.98
N VAL A 55 -10.34 5.49 -0.13
CA VAL A 55 -11.29 5.28 -1.21
C VAL A 55 -11.53 3.79 -1.32
N GLY A 56 -12.67 3.35 -0.82
CA GLY A 56 -13.06 1.96 -0.93
C GLY A 56 -13.74 1.69 -2.25
N ASN A 57 -14.21 0.47 -2.42
CA ASN A 57 -14.81 0.04 -3.68
C ASN A 57 -15.98 0.92 -4.12
N LYS A 58 -16.82 1.31 -3.18
CA LYS A 58 -17.98 2.11 -3.54
C LYS A 58 -17.58 3.49 -4.04
N LYS A 59 -16.66 4.14 -3.34
CA LYS A 59 -16.21 5.47 -3.76
C LYS A 59 -15.44 5.39 -5.07
N ALA A 60 -14.68 4.32 -5.25
CA ALA A 60 -13.95 4.12 -6.49
C ALA A 60 -14.93 3.98 -7.66
N GLN A 61 -16.00 3.25 -7.46
CA GLN A 61 -17.01 3.12 -8.50
C GLN A 61 -17.70 4.45 -8.79
N GLU A 62 -17.92 5.26 -7.75
CA GLU A 62 -18.49 6.59 -7.94
C GLU A 62 -17.56 7.47 -8.79
N ILE A 63 -16.27 7.32 -8.63
CA ILE A 63 -15.31 8.07 -9.44
C ILE A 63 -15.42 7.66 -10.90
N VAL A 64 -15.48 6.36 -11.15
CA VAL A 64 -15.61 5.86 -12.53
C VAL A 64 -16.92 6.32 -13.14
N ASP A 65 -18.01 6.20 -12.40
CA ASP A 65 -19.31 6.62 -12.90
C ASP A 65 -19.35 8.11 -13.20
N TYR A 66 -18.74 8.89 -12.34
CA TYR A 66 -18.71 10.34 -12.52
C TYR A 66 -17.98 10.72 -13.82
N ARG A 67 -16.80 10.16 -14.02
CA ARG A 67 -16.05 10.50 -15.21
C ARG A 67 -16.73 10.00 -16.49
N ASP A 68 -17.43 8.88 -16.39
CA ASP A 68 -18.15 8.34 -17.54
C ASP A 68 -19.34 9.22 -17.91
N GLN A 69 -19.95 9.85 -16.93
CA GLN A 69 -21.12 10.67 -17.16
C GLN A 69 -20.78 12.13 -17.43
N ASN A 70 -19.71 12.62 -16.87
CA ASN A 70 -19.38 14.04 -16.90
C ASN A 70 -18.11 14.39 -17.67
N GLY A 71 -17.38 13.39 -18.10
CA GLY A 71 -16.13 13.62 -18.79
C GLY A 71 -14.94 13.58 -17.85
N ALA A 72 -13.78 13.70 -18.44
CA ALA A 72 -12.53 13.57 -17.69
C ALA A 72 -12.38 14.64 -16.62
N PHE A 73 -11.71 14.27 -15.54
CA PHE A 73 -11.31 15.24 -14.52
C PHE A 73 -10.19 16.10 -15.10
N THR A 74 -10.23 17.37 -14.83
CA THR A 74 -9.18 18.27 -15.28
C THR A 74 -8.22 18.64 -14.16
N THR A 75 -8.64 18.48 -12.92
CA THR A 75 -7.78 18.72 -11.75
C THR A 75 -8.07 17.67 -10.72
N ALA A 76 -7.14 17.49 -9.79
CA ALA A 76 -7.37 16.58 -8.67
C ALA A 76 -8.57 17.06 -7.83
N ASP A 77 -8.73 18.37 -7.72
CA ASP A 77 -9.82 18.95 -6.93
C ASP A 77 -11.19 18.64 -7.49
N ASP A 78 -11.28 18.31 -8.75
CA ASP A 78 -12.55 17.92 -9.37
C ASP A 78 -13.15 16.68 -8.71
N LEU A 79 -12.33 15.88 -8.04
CA LEU A 79 -12.82 14.71 -7.33
C LEU A 79 -13.82 15.06 -6.24
N VAL A 80 -13.80 16.29 -5.74
CA VAL A 80 -14.74 16.72 -4.71
C VAL A 80 -16.18 16.66 -5.23
N SER A 81 -16.36 16.74 -6.53
CA SER A 81 -17.69 16.64 -7.13
C SER A 81 -18.23 15.22 -7.12
N VAL A 82 -17.37 14.25 -6.84
CA VAL A 82 -17.80 12.85 -6.79
C VAL A 82 -18.44 12.56 -5.45
N LYS A 83 -19.56 11.87 -5.48
CA LYS A 83 -20.27 11.53 -4.26
C LYS A 83 -19.38 10.74 -3.33
N GLY A 84 -19.28 11.19 -2.11
CA GLY A 84 -18.49 10.50 -1.09
C GLY A 84 -17.03 10.92 -1.04
N ILE A 85 -16.60 11.79 -1.93
CA ILE A 85 -15.22 12.29 -1.94
C ILE A 85 -15.22 13.72 -1.44
N GLY A 86 -14.52 13.96 -0.36
CA GLY A 86 -14.40 15.31 0.19
C GLY A 86 -13.01 15.84 0.00
N GLU A 87 -12.81 17.09 0.41
CA GLU A 87 -11.52 17.74 0.30
C GLU A 87 -10.43 17.00 1.06
N ALA A 88 -10.75 16.46 2.22
CA ALA A 88 -9.76 15.74 3.02
C ALA A 88 -9.23 14.51 2.27
N THR A 89 -10.11 13.82 1.56
CA THR A 89 -9.70 12.66 0.78
C THR A 89 -8.81 13.08 -0.38
N VAL A 90 -9.14 14.19 -1.03
CA VAL A 90 -8.31 14.70 -2.12
C VAL A 90 -6.94 15.08 -1.61
N GLU A 91 -6.89 15.78 -0.48
CA GLU A 91 -5.62 16.19 0.09
C GLU A 91 -4.71 15.02 0.44
N LYS A 92 -5.30 13.97 1.02
CA LYS A 92 -4.53 12.78 1.36
C LYS A 92 -3.93 12.12 0.14
N ASN A 93 -4.53 12.30 -1.00
CA ASN A 93 -4.13 11.61 -2.22
C ASN A 93 -3.52 12.51 -3.27
N ARG A 94 -3.36 13.77 -2.98
CA ARG A 94 -2.93 14.73 -4.01
C ARG A 94 -1.67 14.30 -4.74
N GLU A 95 -0.72 13.78 -4.02
CA GLU A 95 0.52 13.34 -4.64
C GLU A 95 0.40 12.04 -5.41
N ARG A 96 -0.68 11.30 -5.18
CA ARG A 96 -0.91 10.05 -5.89
C ARG A 96 -1.73 10.22 -7.15
N ILE A 97 -2.43 11.34 -7.26
CA ILE A 97 -3.37 11.56 -8.35
C ILE A 97 -2.68 12.08 -9.60
N GLN A 98 -2.93 11.40 -10.69
CA GLN A 98 -2.53 11.88 -12.01
C GLN A 98 -3.78 12.02 -12.88
N LEU A 99 -3.69 12.82 -13.90
CA LEU A 99 -4.80 13.07 -14.79
C LEU A 99 -4.53 12.58 -16.21
#